data_f31f9ada4968345174bb2583729cc418
#
_entry.id   f31f9ada4968345174bb2583729cc418
#
_cell.length_a   1.000
_cell.length_b   1.000
_cell.length_c   1.000
_cell.angle_alpha   90.00
_cell.angle_beta   90.00
_cell.angle_gamma   90.00
#
_symmetry.space_group_name_H-M   'P 1'
#
loop_
_entity.id
_entity.type
_entity.pdbx_description
1 polymer ?
#
loop_
_entity_poly.entity_id
_entity_poly.type
_entity_poly.pdbx_seq_one_letter_code
_entity_poly.pdbx_strand_id
1 'polypeptide(L)'
;RGIAGWLAQETGTIVEELEVPKVSGFRKLCLLKLKGRHLPSMDKKSLEDWLAKTGATQLMEQCQTLLTRHRAEPHEVLFISAGSGTAAFNLALSSYLAAKSCALMTPSFIGSNPFDFAIVPLHDRPKDIQNVLPTLGAPNSIFPEKLKQAAEELATLYPQESQDRWALLIGGDDGNYRISGRWVEENVKPIVSASAAKGADLYITTSRRTAQDAEDALVHMAANQPHVKMLLLASQNPLNPVPGMMGLCNRVFCTEDSVSMVSEAITAGHRVILMGVEHRKGIKGILQQVASPFYLWGIPRFNTLFDAFKKKGCLVEYSPQFLESGEGLKGITDFNEARRAALWIIERWKE
;
A
#
# COMPACT_ATOMS: atom_id res chain seq x y z
N ARG A 1 -8.44 -3.13 -3.23
CA ARG A 1 -8.70 -2.61 -4.60
C ARG A 1 -7.81 -3.30 -5.63
N GLY A 2 -6.48 -3.31 -5.50
CA GLY A 2 -5.60 -3.87 -6.54
C GLY A 2 -5.93 -5.32 -6.91
N ILE A 3 -5.96 -6.23 -5.94
CA ILE A 3 -6.30 -7.65 -6.19
C ILE A 3 -7.71 -7.80 -6.76
N ALA A 4 -8.70 -7.08 -6.20
CA ALA A 4 -10.07 -7.12 -6.70
C ALA A 4 -10.18 -6.61 -8.15
N GLY A 5 -9.43 -5.54 -8.49
CA GLY A 5 -9.36 -5.03 -9.85
C GLY A 5 -8.76 -6.03 -10.84
N TRP A 6 -7.69 -6.75 -10.43
CA TRP A 6 -7.13 -7.82 -11.26
C TRP A 6 -8.05 -9.03 -11.39
N LEU A 7 -8.77 -9.42 -10.32
CA LEU A 7 -9.82 -10.44 -10.42
C LEU A 7 -10.88 -10.03 -11.44
N ALA A 8 -11.37 -8.79 -11.38
CA ALA A 8 -12.35 -8.29 -12.34
C ALA A 8 -11.83 -8.32 -13.78
N GLN A 9 -10.57 -7.93 -13.99
CA GLN A 9 -9.95 -7.93 -15.33
C GLN A 9 -9.74 -9.34 -15.90
N GLU A 10 -9.31 -10.30 -15.06
CA GLU A 10 -9.01 -11.67 -15.50
C GLU A 10 -10.27 -12.56 -15.62
N THR A 11 -11.36 -12.23 -14.88
CA THR A 11 -12.56 -13.10 -14.83
C THR A 11 -13.86 -12.43 -15.24
N GLY A 12 -13.87 -11.11 -15.40
CA GLY A 12 -15.11 -10.33 -15.58
C GLY A 12 -15.96 -10.16 -14.32
N THR A 13 -15.43 -10.54 -13.14
CA THR A 13 -16.14 -10.46 -11.87
C THR A 13 -16.49 -9.00 -11.51
N ILE A 14 -17.69 -8.80 -10.98
CA ILE A 14 -18.12 -7.48 -10.47
C ILE A 14 -17.50 -7.22 -9.10
N VAL A 15 -16.99 -6.02 -8.90
CA VAL A 15 -16.39 -5.58 -7.63
C VAL A 15 -17.28 -4.53 -6.99
N GLU A 16 -17.71 -4.80 -5.75
CA GLU A 16 -18.46 -3.86 -4.91
C GLU A 16 -17.65 -3.49 -3.68
N GLU A 17 -17.61 -2.20 -3.34
CA GLU A 17 -16.90 -1.70 -2.15
C GLU A 17 -17.89 -1.47 -1.02
N LEU A 18 -17.62 -2.07 0.15
CA LEU A 18 -18.45 -1.98 1.33
C LEU A 18 -17.66 -1.37 2.50
N GLU A 19 -18.32 -0.48 3.23
CA GLU A 19 -17.74 0.12 4.42
C GLU A 19 -18.17 -0.66 5.68
N VAL A 20 -17.17 -0.99 6.50
CA VAL A 20 -17.44 -1.66 7.79
C VAL A 20 -17.64 -0.64 8.92
N PRO A 21 -18.50 -0.93 9.90
CA PRO A 21 -18.72 -0.05 11.06
C PRO A 21 -17.44 0.19 11.86
N LYS A 22 -17.27 1.41 12.37
CA LYS A 22 -16.16 1.76 13.25
C LYS A 22 -16.43 1.26 14.66
N VAL A 23 -15.68 0.25 15.10
CA VAL A 23 -15.71 -0.26 16.49
C VAL A 23 -14.46 0.23 17.22
N SER A 24 -14.61 0.85 18.38
CA SER A 24 -13.52 1.44 19.16
C SER A 24 -13.43 0.88 20.59
N GLY A 25 -12.34 1.22 21.28
CA GLY A 25 -12.14 0.93 22.69
C GLY A 25 -12.12 -0.58 23.03
N PHE A 26 -12.59 -0.92 24.22
CA PHE A 26 -12.61 -2.31 24.72
C PHE A 26 -13.46 -3.24 23.87
N ARG A 27 -14.56 -2.73 23.28
CA ARG A 27 -15.41 -3.51 22.36
C ARG A 27 -14.62 -3.99 21.13
N LYS A 28 -13.72 -3.16 20.57
CA LYS A 28 -12.82 -3.54 19.47
C LYS A 28 -11.94 -4.72 19.87
N LEU A 29 -11.35 -4.68 21.07
CA LEU A 29 -10.51 -5.77 21.56
C LEU A 29 -11.31 -7.06 21.69
N CYS A 30 -12.44 -7.04 22.39
CA CYS A 30 -13.24 -8.23 22.67
C CYS A 30 -13.92 -8.80 21.42
N LEU A 31 -14.63 -7.97 20.66
CA LEU A 31 -15.43 -8.44 19.54
C LEU A 31 -14.63 -8.74 18.29
N LEU A 32 -13.72 -7.82 17.89
CA LEU A 32 -12.99 -7.99 16.64
C LEU A 32 -11.73 -8.85 16.80
N LYS A 33 -10.97 -8.67 17.89
CA LYS A 33 -9.68 -9.35 18.04
C LYS A 33 -9.80 -10.72 18.71
N LEU A 34 -10.43 -10.83 19.87
CA LEU A 34 -10.48 -12.07 20.61
C LEU A 34 -11.52 -13.05 20.06
N LYS A 35 -12.72 -12.59 19.70
CA LYS A 35 -13.78 -13.45 19.13
C LYS A 35 -13.61 -13.66 17.62
N GLY A 36 -12.93 -12.77 16.90
CA GLY A 36 -12.83 -12.78 15.44
C GLY A 36 -12.38 -14.12 14.85
N ARG A 37 -11.42 -14.80 15.49
CA ARG A 37 -10.89 -16.10 15.02
C ARG A 37 -11.89 -17.27 15.11
N HIS A 38 -12.92 -17.12 15.92
CA HIS A 38 -13.94 -18.17 16.16
C HIS A 38 -15.20 -17.98 15.31
N LEU A 39 -15.33 -16.87 14.59
CA LEU A 39 -16.51 -16.56 13.78
C LEU A 39 -16.84 -17.64 12.75
N PRO A 40 -15.87 -18.26 12.03
CA PRO A 40 -16.18 -19.31 11.08
C PRO A 40 -16.81 -20.58 11.69
N SER A 41 -16.64 -20.80 13.00
CA SER A 41 -17.22 -21.97 13.70
C SER A 41 -18.56 -21.66 14.40
N MET A 42 -19.08 -20.44 14.28
CA MET A 42 -20.35 -20.05 14.88
C MET A 42 -21.53 -20.43 13.97
N ASP A 43 -22.66 -20.78 14.60
CA ASP A 43 -23.91 -20.93 13.88
C ASP A 43 -24.45 -19.59 13.36
N LYS A 44 -25.39 -19.68 12.41
CA LYS A 44 -25.92 -18.50 11.71
C LYS A 44 -26.54 -17.45 12.65
N LYS A 45 -27.25 -17.89 13.68
CA LYS A 45 -27.88 -17.02 14.68
C LYS A 45 -26.85 -16.29 15.51
N SER A 46 -25.79 -16.99 15.94
CA SER A 46 -24.65 -16.38 16.66
C SER A 46 -23.91 -15.34 15.83
N LEU A 47 -23.78 -15.56 14.51
CA LEU A 47 -23.21 -14.59 13.59
C LEU A 47 -24.10 -13.36 13.42
N GLU A 48 -25.42 -13.53 13.28
CA GLU A 48 -26.39 -12.42 13.24
C GLU A 48 -26.31 -11.57 14.51
N ASP A 49 -26.30 -12.21 15.68
CA ASP A 49 -26.13 -11.51 16.96
C ASP A 49 -24.80 -10.76 17.06
N TRP A 50 -23.73 -11.33 16.53
CA TRP A 50 -22.44 -10.68 16.51
C TRP A 50 -22.42 -9.47 15.56
N LEU A 51 -23.00 -9.59 14.37
CA LEU A 51 -23.14 -8.50 13.41
C LEU A 51 -23.99 -7.36 13.99
N ALA A 52 -25.11 -7.69 14.66
CA ALA A 52 -25.92 -6.70 15.34
C ALA A 52 -25.16 -5.98 16.47
N LYS A 53 -24.42 -6.72 17.31
CA LYS A 53 -23.59 -6.15 18.39
C LYS A 53 -22.46 -5.26 17.89
N THR A 54 -21.97 -5.49 16.68
CA THR A 54 -20.92 -4.66 16.07
C THR A 54 -21.47 -3.50 15.23
N GLY A 55 -22.81 -3.39 15.09
CA GLY A 55 -23.48 -2.38 14.28
C GLY A 55 -23.44 -2.68 12.78
N ALA A 56 -23.25 -3.95 12.40
CA ALA A 56 -23.10 -4.40 11.02
C ALA A 56 -24.37 -5.01 10.41
N THR A 57 -25.54 -4.83 11.01
CA THR A 57 -26.82 -5.36 10.47
C THR A 57 -27.10 -4.79 9.08
N GLN A 58 -26.98 -3.48 8.91
CA GLN A 58 -27.18 -2.83 7.61
C GLN A 58 -26.17 -3.31 6.56
N LEU A 59 -24.92 -3.56 6.95
CA LEU A 59 -23.90 -4.11 6.05
C LEU A 59 -24.28 -5.53 5.58
N MET A 60 -24.81 -6.36 6.47
CA MET A 60 -25.31 -7.70 6.14
C MET A 60 -26.47 -7.62 5.13
N GLU A 61 -27.45 -6.73 5.36
CA GLU A 61 -28.58 -6.50 4.45
C GLU A 61 -28.10 -5.98 3.07
N GLN A 62 -27.10 -5.11 3.05
CA GLN A 62 -26.46 -4.65 1.80
C GLN A 62 -25.84 -5.82 1.04
N CYS A 63 -25.12 -6.71 1.72
CA CYS A 63 -24.54 -7.90 1.06
C CYS A 63 -25.62 -8.77 0.43
N GLN A 64 -26.72 -9.06 1.14
CA GLN A 64 -27.84 -9.85 0.62
C GLN A 64 -28.51 -9.17 -0.59
N THR A 65 -28.68 -7.84 -0.53
CA THR A 65 -29.23 -7.06 -1.65
C THR A 65 -28.34 -7.13 -2.87
N LEU A 66 -27.00 -7.04 -2.69
CA LEU A 66 -26.05 -7.16 -3.79
C LEU A 66 -26.05 -8.54 -4.43
N LEU A 67 -26.11 -9.62 -3.62
CA LEU A 67 -26.25 -10.97 -4.13
C LEU A 67 -27.49 -11.12 -5.01
N THR A 68 -28.64 -10.63 -4.55
CA THR A 68 -29.89 -10.66 -5.31
C THR A 68 -29.80 -9.83 -6.59
N ARG A 69 -29.23 -8.62 -6.52
CA ARG A 69 -29.07 -7.71 -7.65
C ARG A 69 -28.24 -8.32 -8.77
N HIS A 70 -27.12 -8.94 -8.39
CA HIS A 70 -26.17 -9.54 -9.34
C HIS A 70 -26.51 -11.01 -9.67
N ARG A 71 -27.56 -11.58 -9.07
CA ARG A 71 -27.93 -12.99 -9.18
C ARG A 71 -26.75 -13.93 -8.88
N ALA A 72 -25.91 -13.53 -7.93
CA ALA A 72 -24.72 -14.29 -7.56
C ALA A 72 -25.05 -15.32 -6.48
N GLU A 73 -24.56 -16.54 -6.71
CA GLU A 73 -24.63 -17.58 -5.70
C GLU A 73 -23.53 -17.39 -4.65
N PRO A 74 -23.77 -17.71 -3.37
CA PRO A 74 -22.79 -17.48 -2.30
C PRO A 74 -21.40 -18.07 -2.58
N HIS A 75 -21.32 -19.25 -3.20
CA HIS A 75 -20.06 -19.91 -3.53
C HIS A 75 -19.26 -19.21 -4.64
N GLU A 76 -19.85 -18.27 -5.37
CA GLU A 76 -19.22 -17.43 -6.37
C GLU A 76 -18.65 -16.14 -5.79
N VAL A 77 -18.86 -15.89 -4.48
CA VAL A 77 -18.51 -14.62 -3.83
C VAL A 77 -17.25 -14.72 -3.01
N LEU A 78 -16.39 -13.71 -3.15
CA LEU A 78 -15.19 -13.53 -2.36
C LEU A 78 -15.23 -12.21 -1.58
N PHE A 79 -15.17 -12.30 -0.26
CA PHE A 79 -14.93 -11.14 0.59
C PHE A 79 -13.43 -10.87 0.72
N ILE A 80 -12.98 -9.70 0.27
CA ILE A 80 -11.58 -9.28 0.40
C ILE A 80 -11.49 -8.15 1.40
N SER A 81 -10.62 -8.28 2.41
CA SER A 81 -10.39 -7.23 3.39
C SER A 81 -8.92 -7.02 3.71
N ALA A 82 -8.55 -5.80 4.09
CA ALA A 82 -7.19 -5.44 4.48
C ALA A 82 -7.13 -4.93 5.91
N GLY A 83 -6.22 -5.50 6.69
CA GLY A 83 -5.93 -5.08 8.06
C GLY A 83 -6.90 -5.61 9.11
N SER A 84 -6.51 -5.47 10.38
CA SER A 84 -7.19 -6.08 11.53
C SER A 84 -8.54 -5.46 11.88
N GLY A 85 -8.88 -4.30 11.31
CA GLY A 85 -10.16 -3.62 11.57
C GLY A 85 -11.31 -4.24 10.80
N THR A 86 -11.05 -4.78 9.62
CA THR A 86 -12.03 -5.34 8.68
C THR A 86 -12.09 -6.87 8.70
N ALA A 87 -11.04 -7.52 9.19
CA ALA A 87 -10.86 -8.97 9.13
C ALA A 87 -11.98 -9.77 9.80
N ALA A 88 -12.45 -9.32 10.98
CA ALA A 88 -13.55 -10.00 11.68
C ALA A 88 -14.88 -9.87 10.93
N PHE A 89 -15.14 -8.71 10.31
CA PHE A 89 -16.36 -8.53 9.49
C PHE A 89 -16.31 -9.41 8.23
N ASN A 90 -15.15 -9.52 7.61
CA ASN A 90 -14.95 -10.43 6.48
C ASN A 90 -15.34 -11.87 6.88
N LEU A 91 -14.77 -12.39 7.97
CA LEU A 91 -15.08 -13.75 8.44
C LEU A 91 -16.55 -13.91 8.83
N ALA A 92 -17.16 -12.93 9.50
CA ALA A 92 -18.56 -13.00 9.88
C ALA A 92 -19.50 -13.05 8.67
N LEU A 93 -19.28 -12.17 7.69
CA LEU A 93 -20.11 -12.08 6.49
C LEU A 93 -19.90 -13.29 5.56
N SER A 94 -18.65 -13.69 5.32
CA SER A 94 -18.37 -14.85 4.49
C SER A 94 -18.96 -16.13 5.09
N SER A 95 -18.81 -16.34 6.41
CA SER A 95 -19.41 -17.51 7.09
C SER A 95 -20.92 -17.45 7.12
N TYR A 96 -21.52 -16.26 7.36
CA TYR A 96 -22.97 -16.09 7.38
C TYR A 96 -23.62 -16.39 6.02
N LEU A 97 -22.96 -15.98 4.94
CA LEU A 97 -23.43 -16.14 3.56
C LEU A 97 -22.93 -17.43 2.89
N ALA A 98 -22.10 -18.23 3.54
CA ALA A 98 -21.41 -19.38 2.94
C ALA A 98 -20.56 -19.00 1.71
N ALA A 99 -19.92 -17.83 1.76
CA ALA A 99 -19.03 -17.29 0.73
C ALA A 99 -17.56 -17.49 1.12
N LYS A 100 -16.64 -17.29 0.19
CA LYS A 100 -15.18 -17.36 0.44
C LYS A 100 -14.63 -16.05 1.03
N SER A 101 -13.55 -16.18 1.80
CA SER A 101 -12.89 -15.10 2.53
C SER A 101 -11.43 -14.92 2.13
N CYS A 102 -10.97 -13.67 1.96
CA CYS A 102 -9.57 -13.34 1.71
C CYS A 102 -9.09 -12.21 2.61
N ALA A 103 -8.02 -12.44 3.36
CA ALA A 103 -7.35 -11.41 4.15
C ALA A 103 -6.08 -10.91 3.45
N LEU A 104 -5.89 -9.60 3.44
CA LEU A 104 -4.62 -8.97 3.06
C LEU A 104 -3.87 -8.56 4.32
N MET A 105 -2.60 -8.90 4.41
CA MET A 105 -1.74 -8.83 5.60
C MET A 105 -2.17 -9.86 6.66
N THR A 106 -1.39 -10.00 7.73
CA THR A 106 -1.76 -10.87 8.86
C THR A 106 -2.63 -10.09 9.85
N PRO A 107 -3.94 -10.39 9.97
CA PRO A 107 -4.78 -9.71 10.95
C PRO A 107 -4.34 -10.02 12.38
N SER A 108 -4.06 -8.97 13.18
CA SER A 108 -3.63 -9.13 14.56
C SER A 108 -4.63 -9.94 15.38
N PHE A 109 -4.17 -10.90 16.16
CA PHE A 109 -4.94 -11.84 17.00
C PHE A 109 -5.77 -12.90 16.25
N ILE A 110 -6.29 -12.59 15.07
CA ILE A 110 -7.04 -13.52 14.24
C ILE A 110 -6.09 -14.48 13.51
N GLY A 111 -5.02 -13.93 12.94
CA GLY A 111 -4.10 -14.68 12.07
C GLY A 111 -4.68 -14.93 10.68
N SER A 112 -3.95 -15.69 9.87
CA SER A 112 -4.35 -16.05 8.50
C SER A 112 -5.13 -17.36 8.38
N ASN A 113 -5.01 -18.25 9.37
CA ASN A 113 -5.58 -19.59 9.31
C ASN A 113 -7.11 -19.66 9.07
N PRO A 114 -7.97 -18.77 9.64
CA PRO A 114 -9.41 -18.92 9.49
C PRO A 114 -9.97 -18.42 8.14
N PHE A 115 -9.13 -17.90 7.26
CA PHE A 115 -9.53 -17.43 5.93
C PHE A 115 -9.31 -18.52 4.88
N ASP A 116 -10.11 -18.50 3.81
CA ASP A 116 -9.88 -19.37 2.65
C ASP A 116 -8.61 -18.97 1.92
N PHE A 117 -8.33 -17.67 1.83
CA PHE A 117 -7.13 -17.11 1.23
C PHE A 117 -6.52 -16.04 2.14
N ALA A 118 -5.19 -16.01 2.22
CA ALA A 118 -4.48 -14.94 2.91
C ALA A 118 -3.27 -14.50 2.09
N ILE A 119 -3.21 -13.22 1.77
CA ILE A 119 -2.12 -12.60 1.01
C ILE A 119 -1.25 -11.82 1.98
N VAL A 120 -0.09 -12.36 2.30
CA VAL A 120 0.73 -11.86 3.40
C VAL A 120 2.09 -11.39 2.89
N PRO A 121 2.43 -10.09 3.03
CA PRO A 121 3.75 -9.60 2.67
C PRO A 121 4.87 -10.28 3.46
N LEU A 122 6.01 -10.54 2.82
CA LEU A 122 7.16 -11.22 3.43
C LEU A 122 7.64 -10.57 4.73
N HIS A 123 7.54 -9.24 4.84
CA HIS A 123 7.90 -8.53 6.06
C HIS A 123 6.98 -8.82 7.26
N ASP A 124 5.78 -9.37 7.03
CA ASP A 124 4.87 -9.84 8.08
C ASP A 124 5.11 -11.31 8.46
N ARG A 125 6.17 -11.94 7.93
CA ARG A 125 6.55 -13.34 8.17
C ARG A 125 5.38 -14.31 7.95
N PRO A 126 4.93 -14.48 6.70
CA PRO A 126 3.87 -15.40 6.36
C PRO A 126 4.19 -16.80 6.87
N LYS A 127 3.18 -17.49 7.39
CA LYS A 127 3.30 -18.91 7.71
C LYS A 127 3.30 -19.70 6.41
N ASP A 128 4.10 -20.77 6.39
CA ASP A 128 4.07 -21.72 5.27
C ASP A 128 2.88 -22.68 5.47
N ILE A 129 1.71 -22.24 5.00
CA ILE A 129 0.46 -23.00 5.01
C ILE A 129 -0.27 -22.78 3.69
N GLN A 130 -1.06 -23.75 3.29
CA GLN A 130 -1.65 -23.86 1.95
C GLN A 130 -2.51 -22.65 1.54
N ASN A 131 -3.20 -22.03 2.49
CA ASN A 131 -4.05 -20.86 2.23
C ASN A 131 -3.33 -19.51 2.26
N VAL A 132 -1.99 -19.50 2.39
CA VAL A 132 -1.20 -18.26 2.45
C VAL A 132 -0.33 -18.10 1.22
N LEU A 133 -0.48 -16.97 0.55
CA LEU A 133 0.43 -16.52 -0.51
C LEU A 133 1.38 -15.46 0.04
N PRO A 134 2.68 -15.73 0.14
CA PRO A 134 3.67 -14.70 0.44
C PRO A 134 3.81 -13.71 -0.71
N THR A 135 3.85 -12.39 -0.42
CA THR A 135 4.10 -11.35 -1.42
C THR A 135 5.35 -10.55 -1.11
N LEU A 136 6.08 -10.16 -2.14
CA LEU A 136 7.17 -9.22 -2.02
C LEU A 136 6.64 -7.80 -2.19
N GLY A 137 6.50 -7.08 -1.07
CA GLY A 137 5.86 -5.77 -1.04
C GLY A 137 4.34 -5.83 -0.90
N ALA A 138 3.73 -4.67 -0.98
CA ALA A 138 2.29 -4.51 -0.84
C ALA A 138 1.59 -4.67 -2.20
N PRO A 139 0.63 -5.59 -2.34
CA PRO A 139 -0.27 -5.59 -3.49
C PRO A 139 -0.97 -4.23 -3.59
N ASN A 140 -0.88 -3.59 -4.74
CA ASN A 140 -1.36 -2.23 -4.98
C ASN A 140 -2.30 -2.14 -6.18
N SER A 141 -2.81 -0.95 -6.47
CA SER A 141 -3.75 -0.70 -7.57
C SER A 141 -3.11 -0.05 -8.79
N ILE A 142 -1.83 -0.25 -8.99
CA ILE A 142 -1.15 0.12 -10.23
C ILE A 142 -1.49 -0.90 -11.31
N PHE A 143 -2.11 -0.43 -12.36
CA PHE A 143 -2.42 -1.16 -13.57
C PHE A 143 -1.58 -0.60 -14.71
N PRO A 144 -0.57 -1.34 -15.21
CA PRO A 144 0.37 -0.82 -16.21
C PRO A 144 -0.30 -0.21 -17.45
N GLU A 145 -1.41 -0.79 -17.90
CA GLU A 145 -2.18 -0.31 -19.04
C GLU A 145 -2.87 1.05 -18.79
N LYS A 146 -3.09 1.42 -17.52
CA LYS A 146 -3.69 2.71 -17.13
C LYS A 146 -2.67 3.81 -16.87
N LEU A 147 -1.38 3.47 -16.80
CA LEU A 147 -0.33 4.44 -16.50
C LEU A 147 -0.20 5.50 -17.59
N LYS A 148 -0.37 5.10 -18.87
CA LYS A 148 -0.30 6.04 -19.98
C LYS A 148 -1.40 7.11 -19.89
N GLN A 149 -2.63 6.69 -19.65
CA GLN A 149 -3.74 7.63 -19.47
C GLN A 149 -3.52 8.56 -18.26
N ALA A 150 -3.11 8.00 -17.12
CA ALA A 150 -2.81 8.78 -15.93
C ALA A 150 -1.65 9.78 -16.15
N ALA A 151 -0.65 9.42 -16.96
CA ALA A 151 0.43 10.32 -17.35
C ALA A 151 -0.08 11.47 -18.24
N GLU A 152 -0.94 11.18 -19.21
CA GLU A 152 -1.54 12.19 -20.10
C GLU A 152 -2.41 13.18 -19.30
N GLU A 153 -3.21 12.67 -18.34
CA GLU A 153 -4.00 13.51 -17.44
C GLU A 153 -3.11 14.41 -16.57
N LEU A 154 -2.04 13.85 -16.00
CA LEU A 154 -1.09 14.61 -15.18
C LEU A 154 -0.35 15.67 -16.01
N ALA A 155 0.10 15.32 -17.22
CA ALA A 155 0.79 16.23 -18.12
C ALA A 155 -0.10 17.39 -18.59
N THR A 156 -1.40 17.19 -18.66
CA THR A 156 -2.37 18.25 -18.96
C THR A 156 -2.45 19.28 -17.84
N LEU A 157 -2.39 18.82 -16.58
CA LEU A 157 -2.45 19.69 -15.40
C LEU A 157 -1.10 20.38 -15.12
N TYR A 158 -0.01 19.67 -15.39
CA TYR A 158 1.37 20.10 -15.12
C TYR A 158 2.24 19.90 -16.38
N PRO A 159 2.21 20.87 -17.31
CA PRO A 159 2.91 20.76 -18.59
C PRO A 159 4.40 20.52 -18.42
N GLN A 160 4.92 19.58 -19.18
CA GLN A 160 6.31 19.19 -19.23
C GLN A 160 7.09 20.04 -20.24
N GLU A 161 8.36 20.31 -19.92
CA GLU A 161 9.28 21.01 -20.82
C GLU A 161 10.53 20.15 -21.14
N SER A 162 10.77 19.11 -20.33
CA SER A 162 11.92 18.22 -20.48
C SER A 162 11.51 16.78 -20.80
N GLN A 163 12.41 16.06 -21.49
CA GLN A 163 12.32 14.61 -21.65
C GLN A 163 12.84 13.86 -20.41
N ASP A 164 13.70 14.49 -19.60
CA ASP A 164 14.15 13.96 -18.32
C ASP A 164 13.20 14.46 -17.21
N ARG A 165 12.47 13.56 -16.58
CA ARG A 165 11.42 13.85 -15.62
C ARG A 165 11.61 13.01 -14.37
N TRP A 166 11.74 13.68 -13.24
CA TRP A 166 12.01 13.06 -11.97
C TRP A 166 10.80 13.13 -11.06
N ALA A 167 10.45 12.00 -10.48
CA ALA A 167 9.44 11.90 -9.43
C ALA A 167 10.09 11.83 -8.07
N LEU A 168 9.59 12.62 -7.11
CA LEU A 168 9.99 12.57 -5.72
C LEU A 168 8.76 12.29 -4.85
N LEU A 169 8.73 11.07 -4.29
CA LEU A 169 7.66 10.58 -3.44
C LEU A 169 8.08 10.67 -1.98
N ILE A 170 7.49 11.60 -1.24
CA ILE A 170 7.83 11.86 0.16
C ILE A 170 6.74 11.27 1.05
N GLY A 171 7.11 10.33 1.88
CA GLY A 171 6.25 9.74 2.89
C GLY A 171 5.97 10.69 4.05
N GLY A 172 5.92 10.16 5.26
CA GLY A 172 5.67 11.00 6.43
C GLY A 172 5.89 10.26 7.74
N ASP A 173 5.57 10.96 8.81
CA ASP A 173 5.78 10.52 10.17
C ASP A 173 4.95 9.28 10.52
N ASP A 174 5.59 8.35 11.22
CA ASP A 174 4.90 7.23 11.85
C ASP A 174 5.52 6.87 13.21
N GLY A 175 5.28 5.66 13.73
CA GLY A 175 5.85 5.20 14.99
C GLY A 175 7.36 5.01 14.99
N ASN A 176 7.99 4.85 13.81
CA ASN A 176 9.40 4.50 13.63
C ASN A 176 10.19 5.62 12.94
N TYR A 177 9.54 6.37 12.07
CA TYR A 177 10.16 7.32 11.14
C TYR A 177 9.71 8.75 11.39
N ARG A 178 10.55 9.69 11.03
CA ARG A 178 10.24 11.12 11.00
C ARG A 178 10.84 11.75 9.75
N ILE A 179 10.08 12.63 9.12
CA ILE A 179 10.54 13.50 8.04
C ILE A 179 10.36 14.93 8.52
N SER A 180 11.47 15.58 8.91
CA SER A 180 11.48 16.96 9.40
C SER A 180 11.80 17.94 8.28
N GLY A 181 11.50 19.24 8.50
CA GLY A 181 11.93 20.30 7.59
C GLY A 181 13.46 20.31 7.38
N ARG A 182 14.22 20.02 8.44
CA ARG A 182 15.68 19.87 8.36
C ARG A 182 16.08 18.71 7.42
N TRP A 183 15.42 17.57 7.54
CA TRP A 183 15.66 16.43 6.65
C TRP A 183 15.40 16.80 5.18
N VAL A 184 14.33 17.57 4.92
CA VAL A 184 14.03 18.09 3.57
C VAL A 184 15.17 18.96 3.05
N GLU A 185 15.66 19.91 3.84
CA GLU A 185 16.78 20.77 3.44
C GLU A 185 18.06 19.97 3.15
N GLU A 186 18.35 18.95 3.93
CA GLU A 186 19.57 18.14 3.77
C GLU A 186 19.49 17.13 2.60
N ASN A 187 18.31 16.57 2.33
CA ASN A 187 18.17 15.44 1.39
C ASN A 187 17.42 15.78 0.10
N VAL A 188 16.45 16.70 0.14
CA VAL A 188 15.66 17.07 -1.05
C VAL A 188 16.34 18.20 -1.83
N LYS A 189 16.95 19.17 -1.17
CA LYS A 189 17.63 20.30 -1.82
C LYS A 189 18.68 19.87 -2.83
N PRO A 190 19.54 18.87 -2.58
CA PRO A 190 20.47 18.36 -3.61
C PRO A 190 19.77 17.82 -4.85
N ILE A 191 18.60 17.17 -4.69
CA ILE A 191 17.81 16.65 -5.82
C ILE A 191 17.22 17.79 -6.64
N VAL A 192 16.66 18.81 -5.99
CA VAL A 192 16.14 20.02 -6.67
C VAL A 192 17.24 20.73 -7.42
N SER A 193 18.41 20.90 -6.82
CA SER A 193 19.56 21.54 -7.48
C SER A 193 20.08 20.72 -8.65
N ALA A 194 20.16 19.41 -8.51
CA ALA A 194 20.64 18.52 -9.58
C ALA A 194 19.65 18.44 -10.75
N SER A 195 18.34 18.41 -10.48
CA SER A 195 17.33 18.44 -11.55
C SER A 195 17.40 19.73 -12.35
N ALA A 196 17.58 20.89 -11.69
CA ALA A 196 17.82 22.16 -12.37
C ALA A 196 19.06 22.13 -13.26
N ALA A 197 20.19 21.68 -12.71
CA ALA A 197 21.48 21.61 -13.45
C ALA A 197 21.40 20.69 -14.67
N LYS A 198 20.54 19.67 -14.64
CA LYS A 198 20.33 18.72 -15.74
C LYS A 198 19.21 19.14 -16.70
N GLY A 199 18.49 20.22 -16.41
CA GLY A 199 17.31 20.63 -17.16
C GLY A 199 16.18 19.60 -17.07
N ALA A 200 16.10 18.86 -15.96
CA ALA A 200 15.05 17.88 -15.74
C ALA A 200 13.82 18.52 -15.07
N ASP A 201 12.63 18.15 -15.51
CA ASP A 201 11.39 18.52 -14.84
C ASP A 201 11.24 17.70 -13.54
N LEU A 202 10.86 18.35 -12.43
CA LEU A 202 10.69 17.71 -11.14
C LEU A 202 9.22 17.74 -10.67
N TYR A 203 8.73 16.58 -10.30
CA TYR A 203 7.37 16.35 -9.78
C TYR A 203 7.47 15.83 -8.36
N ILE A 204 6.91 16.56 -7.39
CA ILE A 204 6.99 16.25 -5.97
C ILE A 204 5.59 15.99 -5.42
N THR A 205 5.43 14.92 -4.65
CA THR A 205 4.23 14.69 -3.85
C THR A 205 4.57 14.23 -2.45
N THR A 206 3.67 14.55 -1.51
CA THR A 206 3.79 14.15 -0.10
C THR A 206 2.75 13.09 0.28
N SER A 207 2.83 12.63 1.51
CA SER A 207 1.86 11.73 2.15
C SER A 207 0.98 12.53 3.10
N ARG A 208 -0.23 12.03 3.39
CA ARG A 208 -1.10 12.61 4.44
C ARG A 208 -0.49 12.60 5.84
N ARG A 209 0.63 11.90 6.03
CA ARG A 209 1.38 11.81 7.28
C ARG A 209 2.61 12.71 7.30
N THR A 210 2.89 13.43 6.23
CA THR A 210 4.01 14.37 6.15
C THR A 210 3.77 15.51 7.13
N ALA A 211 4.77 15.81 7.96
CA ALA A 211 4.68 16.84 8.98
C ALA A 211 4.65 18.23 8.35
N GLN A 212 4.00 19.20 9.01
CA GLN A 212 3.83 20.56 8.50
C GLN A 212 5.17 21.23 8.25
N ASP A 213 6.16 21.08 9.15
CA ASP A 213 7.50 21.65 8.99
C ASP A 213 8.23 21.13 7.72
N ALA A 214 7.99 19.87 7.36
CA ALA A 214 8.52 19.30 6.12
C ALA A 214 7.79 19.84 4.88
N GLU A 215 6.46 19.98 4.93
CA GLU A 215 5.69 20.58 3.84
C GLU A 215 6.05 22.06 3.64
N ASP A 216 6.22 22.83 4.71
CA ASP A 216 6.65 24.24 4.65
C ASP A 216 8.05 24.37 4.00
N ALA A 217 8.99 23.50 4.36
CA ALA A 217 10.31 23.46 3.76
C ALA A 217 10.25 23.14 2.27
N LEU A 218 9.38 22.19 1.83
CA LEU A 218 9.17 21.86 0.42
C LEU A 218 8.59 23.03 -0.36
N VAL A 219 7.59 23.74 0.20
CA VAL A 219 7.00 24.94 -0.42
C VAL A 219 8.05 26.01 -0.61
N HIS A 220 8.84 26.30 0.45
CA HIS A 220 9.91 27.27 0.36
C HIS A 220 10.96 26.90 -0.68
N MET A 221 11.36 25.64 -0.74
CA MET A 221 12.36 25.12 -1.67
C MET A 221 11.88 25.13 -3.12
N ALA A 222 10.60 24.81 -3.37
CA ALA A 222 10.02 24.83 -4.71
C ALA A 222 9.72 26.25 -5.22
N ALA A 223 9.66 27.22 -4.32
CA ALA A 223 9.39 28.61 -4.69
C ALA A 223 10.45 29.12 -5.67
N ASN A 224 10.00 29.76 -6.77
CA ASN A 224 10.88 30.31 -7.82
C ASN A 224 11.77 29.27 -8.54
N GLN A 225 11.39 28.00 -8.54
CA GLN A 225 12.06 26.91 -9.26
C GLN A 225 11.23 26.49 -10.48
N PRO A 226 11.44 27.05 -11.68
CA PRO A 226 10.58 26.82 -12.85
C PRO A 226 10.60 25.36 -13.33
N HIS A 227 11.64 24.60 -13.01
CA HIS A 227 11.75 23.18 -13.33
C HIS A 227 10.98 22.27 -12.35
N VAL A 228 10.54 22.79 -11.19
CA VAL A 228 9.60 22.08 -10.32
C VAL A 228 8.19 22.26 -10.89
N LYS A 229 7.77 21.32 -11.73
CA LYS A 229 6.50 21.39 -12.46
C LYS A 229 5.30 21.11 -11.54
N MET A 230 5.49 20.29 -10.51
CA MET A 230 4.45 19.93 -9.56
C MET A 230 5.00 19.84 -8.14
N LEU A 231 4.34 20.51 -7.21
CA LEU A 231 4.42 20.22 -5.77
C LEU A 231 2.99 20.01 -5.27
N LEU A 232 2.62 18.75 -5.01
CA LEU A 232 1.30 18.38 -4.53
C LEU A 232 1.39 17.87 -3.10
N LEU A 233 0.88 18.68 -2.17
CA LEU A 233 0.83 18.35 -0.74
C LEU A 233 -0.45 17.56 -0.44
N ALA A 234 -0.30 16.31 -0.03
CA ALA A 234 -1.43 15.42 0.23
C ALA A 234 -2.28 15.82 1.44
N SER A 235 -1.79 16.71 2.31
CA SER A 235 -2.55 17.34 3.39
C SER A 235 -3.62 18.32 2.88
N GLN A 236 -3.38 18.95 1.71
CA GLN A 236 -4.18 20.02 1.14
C GLN A 236 -4.98 19.58 -0.09
N ASN A 237 -4.57 18.49 -0.74
CA ASN A 237 -5.16 18.03 -2.00
C ASN A 237 -5.49 16.53 -1.94
N PRO A 238 -6.75 16.14 -2.18
CA PRO A 238 -7.16 14.73 -2.18
C PRO A 238 -6.72 13.94 -3.41
N LEU A 239 -6.20 14.60 -4.46
CA LEU A 239 -5.72 13.94 -5.68
C LEU A 239 -4.57 12.98 -5.36
N ASN A 240 -4.61 11.78 -5.92
CA ASN A 240 -3.47 10.87 -5.91
C ASN A 240 -2.69 10.98 -7.23
N PRO A 241 -1.55 11.70 -7.26
CA PRO A 241 -0.80 11.89 -8.49
C PRO A 241 0.13 10.72 -8.82
N VAL A 242 0.32 9.76 -7.91
CA VAL A 242 1.33 8.70 -8.03
C VAL A 242 1.20 7.91 -9.33
N PRO A 243 0.02 7.43 -9.78
CA PRO A 243 -0.08 6.73 -11.07
C PRO A 243 0.37 7.58 -12.26
N GLY A 244 -0.01 8.86 -12.29
CA GLY A 244 0.41 9.80 -13.33
C GLY A 244 1.93 10.05 -13.33
N MET A 245 2.52 10.26 -12.14
CA MET A 245 3.97 10.39 -11.99
C MET A 245 4.70 9.14 -12.45
N MET A 246 4.18 7.96 -12.14
CA MET A 246 4.77 6.67 -12.55
C MET A 246 4.70 6.45 -14.07
N GLY A 247 3.68 6.95 -14.74
CA GLY A 247 3.59 6.89 -16.20
C GLY A 247 4.37 7.98 -16.92
N LEU A 248 4.62 9.13 -16.24
CA LEU A 248 5.25 10.32 -16.83
C LEU A 248 6.76 10.37 -16.59
N CYS A 249 7.22 10.04 -15.40
CA CYS A 249 8.61 10.24 -14.98
C CYS A 249 9.48 9.02 -15.32
N ASN A 250 10.77 9.28 -15.58
CA ASN A 250 11.74 8.23 -15.90
C ASN A 250 12.72 7.95 -14.74
N ARG A 251 12.69 8.74 -13.69
CA ARG A 251 13.49 8.55 -12.47
C ARG A 251 12.62 8.75 -11.25
N VAL A 252 12.68 7.82 -10.30
CA VAL A 252 11.81 7.84 -9.12
C VAL A 252 12.63 7.76 -7.84
N PHE A 253 12.54 8.81 -7.03
CA PHE A 253 13.03 8.87 -5.67
C PHE A 253 11.86 8.61 -4.71
N CYS A 254 12.06 7.79 -3.69
CA CYS A 254 11.02 7.50 -2.70
C CYS A 254 11.63 7.33 -1.31
N THR A 255 10.98 7.86 -0.29
CA THR A 255 11.41 7.70 1.10
C THR A 255 11.04 6.32 1.64
N GLU A 256 11.92 5.75 2.49
CA GLU A 256 11.82 4.36 2.99
C GLU A 256 10.63 4.10 3.93
N ASP A 257 10.06 5.13 4.54
CA ASP A 257 8.90 5.00 5.42
C ASP A 257 7.62 4.59 4.69
N SER A 258 7.56 4.76 3.36
CA SER A 258 6.38 4.48 2.55
C SER A 258 6.55 3.24 1.67
N VAL A 259 6.45 2.05 2.28
CA VAL A 259 6.47 0.76 1.57
C VAL A 259 5.43 0.72 0.44
N SER A 260 4.29 1.38 0.60
CA SER A 260 3.24 1.43 -0.43
C SER A 260 3.72 2.17 -1.68
N MET A 261 4.28 3.39 -1.53
CA MET A 261 4.78 4.17 -2.66
C MET A 261 5.95 3.46 -3.37
N VAL A 262 6.85 2.84 -2.59
CA VAL A 262 7.95 2.03 -3.14
C VAL A 262 7.38 0.85 -3.96
N SER A 263 6.40 0.13 -3.41
CA SER A 263 5.77 -1.01 -4.11
C SER A 263 5.00 -0.56 -5.37
N GLU A 264 4.34 0.60 -5.33
CA GLU A 264 3.63 1.18 -6.48
C GLU A 264 4.61 1.55 -7.60
N ALA A 265 5.72 2.22 -7.27
CA ALA A 265 6.74 2.57 -8.24
C ALA A 265 7.41 1.34 -8.87
N ILE A 266 7.71 0.30 -8.09
CA ILE A 266 8.26 -0.95 -8.62
C ILE A 266 7.24 -1.66 -9.51
N THR A 267 5.95 -1.71 -9.12
CA THR A 267 4.88 -2.29 -9.94
C THR A 267 4.69 -1.55 -11.26
N ALA A 268 4.92 -0.24 -11.28
CA ALA A 268 4.92 0.56 -12.50
C ALA A 268 6.14 0.34 -13.40
N GLY A 269 7.10 -0.50 -13.00
CA GLY A 269 8.29 -0.84 -13.77
C GLY A 269 9.52 0.03 -13.46
N HIS A 270 9.50 0.84 -12.41
CA HIS A 270 10.64 1.66 -12.04
C HIS A 270 11.64 0.92 -11.15
N ARG A 271 12.91 1.22 -11.33
CA ARG A 271 13.94 0.98 -10.34
C ARG A 271 13.99 2.17 -9.40
N VAL A 272 13.56 1.98 -8.17
CA VAL A 272 13.37 3.05 -7.18
C VAL A 272 14.69 3.42 -6.52
N ILE A 273 14.98 4.73 -6.42
CA ILE A 273 16.06 5.28 -5.61
C ILE A 273 15.50 5.54 -4.21
N LEU A 274 15.89 4.70 -3.25
CA LEU A 274 15.37 4.72 -1.88
C LEU A 274 16.13 5.75 -1.05
N MET A 275 15.41 6.70 -0.48
CA MET A 275 15.94 7.73 0.41
C MET A 275 15.73 7.31 1.87
N GLY A 276 16.80 7.22 2.64
CA GLY A 276 16.73 7.00 4.09
C GLY A 276 16.11 8.20 4.79
N VAL A 277 15.34 7.94 5.86
CA VAL A 277 14.71 8.97 6.68
C VAL A 277 15.15 8.87 8.14
N GLU A 278 14.83 9.91 8.94
CA GLU A 278 15.19 9.93 10.36
C GLU A 278 14.44 8.84 11.14
N HIS A 279 15.20 8.03 11.87
CA HIS A 279 14.61 7.06 12.79
C HIS A 279 14.26 7.73 14.12
N ARG A 280 13.04 7.57 14.59
CA ARG A 280 12.63 8.11 15.89
C ARG A 280 13.40 7.43 17.01
N LYS A 281 14.26 8.22 17.70
CA LYS A 281 14.95 7.79 18.90
C LYS A 281 13.99 7.85 20.08
N GLY A 282 13.50 6.70 20.57
CA GLY A 282 12.63 6.62 21.74
C GLY A 282 12.77 5.28 22.46
N ILE A 283 12.24 5.18 23.68
CA ILE A 283 12.25 3.92 24.48
C ILE A 283 11.66 2.76 23.69
N LYS A 284 10.67 3.02 22.82
CA LYS A 284 10.12 2.01 21.89
C LYS A 284 11.15 1.52 20.86
N GLY A 285 12.01 2.37 20.36
CA GLY A 285 13.08 2.00 19.42
C GLY A 285 14.15 1.12 20.07
N ILE A 286 14.51 1.41 21.34
CA ILE A 286 15.46 0.59 22.11
C ILE A 286 14.84 -0.76 22.42
N LEU A 287 13.58 -0.81 22.86
CA LEU A 287 12.85 -2.06 23.09
C LEU A 287 12.70 -2.89 21.80
N GLN A 288 12.50 -2.24 20.65
CA GLN A 288 12.45 -2.90 19.35
C GLN A 288 13.80 -3.54 18.97
N GLN A 289 14.91 -2.87 19.22
CA GLN A 289 16.24 -3.42 18.98
C GLN A 289 16.56 -4.62 19.88
N VAL A 290 16.16 -4.56 21.15
CA VAL A 290 16.38 -5.64 22.12
C VAL A 290 15.44 -6.83 21.83
N ALA A 291 14.20 -6.61 21.44
CA ALA A 291 13.23 -7.66 21.10
C ALA A 291 13.38 -8.20 19.66
N SER A 292 14.17 -7.55 18.81
CA SER A 292 14.37 -7.88 17.40
C SER A 292 14.84 -9.32 17.09
N PRO A 293 15.64 -10.00 17.93
CA PRO A 293 15.98 -11.40 17.69
C PRO A 293 14.76 -12.35 17.73
N PHE A 294 13.73 -11.98 18.50
CA PHE A 294 12.55 -12.82 18.72
C PHE A 294 11.32 -12.35 17.93
N TYR A 295 11.19 -11.04 17.69
CA TYR A 295 10.07 -10.46 16.95
C TYR A 295 10.59 -9.36 16.03
N LEU A 296 10.62 -9.59 14.71
CA LEU A 296 10.87 -8.54 13.73
C LEU A 296 9.67 -7.59 13.74
N TRP A 297 9.84 -6.50 14.45
CA TRP A 297 8.84 -5.46 14.58
C TRP A 297 9.45 -4.11 14.19
N GLY A 298 8.68 -3.23 13.55
CA GLY A 298 9.18 -1.92 13.15
C GLY A 298 10.21 -1.98 12.01
N ILE A 299 11.24 -1.13 12.08
CA ILE A 299 12.26 -0.92 11.04
C ILE A 299 12.93 -2.21 10.55
N PRO A 300 13.38 -3.14 11.38
CA PRO A 300 14.09 -4.34 10.90
C PRO A 300 13.29 -5.20 9.92
N ARG A 301 11.96 -5.21 10.02
CA ARG A 301 11.11 -5.97 9.08
C ARG A 301 11.09 -5.35 7.68
N PHE A 302 11.16 -4.02 7.58
CA PHE A 302 11.21 -3.31 6.30
C PHE A 302 12.58 -3.45 5.64
N ASN A 303 13.67 -3.46 6.41
CA ASN A 303 15.01 -3.73 5.87
C ASN A 303 15.06 -5.06 5.11
N THR A 304 14.45 -6.12 5.66
CA THR A 304 14.35 -7.42 4.97
C THR A 304 13.62 -7.31 3.63
N LEU A 305 12.56 -6.50 3.57
CA LEU A 305 11.82 -6.24 2.34
C LEU A 305 12.67 -5.48 1.33
N PHE A 306 13.32 -4.39 1.76
CA PHE A 306 14.16 -3.58 0.88
C PHE A 306 15.37 -4.36 0.37
N ASP A 307 15.99 -5.20 1.19
CA ASP A 307 17.06 -6.10 0.77
C ASP A 307 16.60 -7.11 -0.29
N ALA A 308 15.37 -7.62 -0.18
CA ALA A 308 14.79 -8.48 -1.19
C ALA A 308 14.53 -7.72 -2.51
N PHE A 309 14.05 -6.47 -2.46
CA PHE A 309 13.93 -5.62 -3.63
C PHE A 309 15.28 -5.26 -4.26
N LYS A 310 16.31 -4.97 -3.45
CA LYS A 310 17.68 -4.73 -3.94
C LYS A 310 18.23 -5.96 -4.67
N LYS A 311 18.08 -7.15 -4.09
CA LYS A 311 18.50 -8.42 -4.71
C LYS A 311 17.83 -8.68 -6.04
N LYS A 312 16.57 -8.25 -6.20
CA LYS A 312 15.84 -8.32 -7.48
C LYS A 312 16.21 -7.20 -8.46
N GLY A 313 17.04 -6.23 -8.07
CA GLY A 313 17.39 -5.08 -8.89
C GLY A 313 16.29 -4.02 -9.03
N CYS A 314 15.20 -4.14 -8.25
CA CYS A 314 14.09 -3.17 -8.28
C CYS A 314 14.40 -1.87 -7.55
N LEU A 315 15.43 -1.86 -6.67
CA LEU A 315 15.69 -0.79 -5.74
C LEU A 315 17.20 -0.57 -5.56
N VAL A 316 17.60 0.69 -5.45
CA VAL A 316 18.94 1.11 -5.07
C VAL A 316 18.86 2.13 -3.94
N GLU A 317 19.86 2.18 -3.08
CA GLU A 317 19.95 3.22 -2.07
C GLU A 317 20.39 4.54 -2.69
N TYR A 318 19.79 5.63 -2.22
CA TYR A 318 20.20 6.96 -2.64
C TYR A 318 21.67 7.23 -2.28
N SER A 319 22.41 7.72 -3.25
CA SER A 319 23.71 8.33 -3.03
C SER A 319 23.85 9.55 -3.95
N PRO A 320 24.69 10.55 -3.60
CA PRO A 320 24.93 11.72 -4.45
C PRO A 320 25.36 11.37 -5.88
N GLN A 321 26.03 10.23 -6.09
CA GLN A 321 26.46 9.73 -7.39
C GLN A 321 25.28 9.49 -8.35
N PHE A 322 24.10 9.14 -7.84
CA PHE A 322 22.90 8.99 -8.67
C PHE A 322 22.38 10.30 -9.26
N LEU A 323 22.73 11.42 -8.65
CA LEU A 323 22.40 12.74 -9.20
C LEU A 323 23.30 13.08 -10.39
N GLU A 324 24.52 12.57 -10.42
CA GLU A 324 25.51 12.83 -11.48
C GLU A 324 25.37 11.86 -12.65
N SER A 325 25.12 10.57 -12.39
CA SER A 325 24.97 9.55 -13.42
C SER A 325 23.71 9.79 -14.24
N GLY A 326 23.87 9.95 -15.55
CA GLY A 326 22.76 10.03 -16.50
C GLY A 326 22.13 8.68 -16.84
N GLU A 327 22.53 7.59 -16.16
CA GLU A 327 22.03 6.25 -16.43
C GLU A 327 20.59 6.11 -16.03
N GLY A 328 19.75 5.79 -17.02
CA GLY A 328 18.35 5.41 -16.81
C GLY A 328 18.28 4.18 -15.93
N LEU A 329 17.62 4.29 -14.81
CA LEU A 329 17.38 3.18 -13.89
C LEU A 329 16.20 2.36 -14.43
N LYS A 330 16.45 1.48 -15.41
CA LYS A 330 15.43 0.53 -15.88
C LYS A 330 15.05 -0.39 -14.74
N GLY A 331 13.76 -0.45 -14.45
CA GLY A 331 13.18 -1.38 -13.49
C GLY A 331 13.01 -2.78 -14.08
N ILE A 332 12.37 -3.64 -13.31
CA ILE A 332 12.00 -4.99 -13.72
C ILE A 332 10.60 -4.90 -14.34
N THR A 333 10.45 -5.36 -15.57
CA THR A 333 9.15 -5.65 -16.17
C THR A 333 8.55 -6.91 -15.52
N ASP A 334 7.23 -6.99 -15.39
CA ASP A 334 6.47 -8.13 -14.85
C ASP A 334 6.47 -8.29 -13.31
N PHE A 335 6.82 -7.26 -12.55
CA PHE A 335 6.59 -7.27 -11.12
C PHE A 335 5.20 -6.72 -10.78
N ASN A 336 4.25 -7.60 -10.44
CA ASN A 336 2.91 -7.20 -9.99
C ASN A 336 2.34 -8.20 -8.98
N GLU A 337 2.50 -7.91 -7.70
CA GLU A 337 2.04 -8.79 -6.63
C GLU A 337 0.51 -8.83 -6.50
N ALA A 338 -0.20 -7.79 -6.93
CA ALA A 338 -1.66 -7.80 -6.96
C ALA A 338 -2.20 -8.75 -8.04
N ARG A 339 -1.60 -8.73 -9.24
CA ARG A 339 -1.93 -9.67 -10.32
C ARG A 339 -1.57 -11.10 -9.93
N ARG A 340 -0.38 -11.32 -9.39
CA ARG A 340 0.06 -12.64 -8.92
C ARG A 340 -0.89 -13.23 -7.87
N ALA A 341 -1.36 -12.39 -6.94
CA ALA A 341 -2.33 -12.81 -5.94
C ALA A 341 -3.71 -13.12 -6.54
N ALA A 342 -4.18 -12.34 -7.51
CA ALA A 342 -5.43 -12.60 -8.21
C ALA A 342 -5.39 -13.94 -8.97
N LEU A 343 -4.33 -14.18 -9.74
CA LEU A 343 -4.15 -15.45 -10.47
C LEU A 343 -4.06 -16.65 -9.53
N TRP A 344 -3.35 -16.51 -8.39
CA TRP A 344 -3.27 -17.55 -7.37
C TRP A 344 -4.62 -17.88 -6.74
N ILE A 345 -5.48 -16.86 -6.49
CA ILE A 345 -6.85 -17.07 -6.02
C ILE A 345 -7.68 -17.80 -7.08
N ILE A 346 -7.61 -17.38 -8.35
CA ILE A 346 -8.37 -17.99 -9.45
C ILE A 346 -8.01 -19.46 -9.60
N GLU A 347 -6.72 -19.81 -9.55
CA GLU A 347 -6.25 -21.18 -9.63
C GLU A 347 -6.86 -22.05 -8.52
N ARG A 348 -6.80 -21.56 -7.28
CA ARG A 348 -7.32 -22.30 -6.10
C ARG A 348 -8.82 -22.20 -5.88
N TRP A 349 -9.48 -21.35 -6.64
CA TRP A 349 -10.95 -21.28 -6.58
C TRP A 349 -11.61 -22.53 -7.12
N LYS A 350 -10.94 -23.21 -8.03
CA LYS A 350 -11.43 -24.41 -8.72
C LYS A 350 -11.16 -25.70 -7.94
N GLU A 351 -10.27 -25.63 -6.94
CA GLU A 351 -9.99 -26.72 -5.99
C GLU A 351 -11.05 -26.75 -4.86
#